data_e0d50c234fafcd17f13797652d40703f
#
_entry.id   e0d50c234fafcd17f13797652d40703f
#
_cell.length_a   1.000
_cell.length_b   1.000
_cell.length_c   1.000
_cell.angle_alpha   90.00
_cell.angle_beta   90.00
_cell.angle_gamma   90.00
#
_symmetry.space_group_name_H-M   'P 1'
#
loop_
_entity.id
_entity.type
_entity.pdbx_description
1 polymer ?
#
loop_
_entity_poly.entity_id
_entity_poly.type
_entity_poly.pdbx_seq_one_letter_code
_entity_poly.pdbx_strand_id
1 'polypeptide(L)'
;MATYYKDRFKHAANISKDGFSISKVECKELDIIGIYRSQDGNVQDLIKELKDLIDSRKTTVIGGDMNICVLRKPNNYVTSSLKEMGFQQIVSKATHIDGGIIDHIYIAQGENVKLAWNLEYFPKYYSDHDGLGLTTWLVE
;
A
#
# COMPACT_ATOMS: atom_id res chain seq x y z
N MET A 1 11.87 -3.72 4.54
CA MET A 1 10.63 -3.20 5.17
C MET A 1 10.15 -4.15 6.25
N ALA A 2 9.65 -3.64 7.35
CA ALA A 2 9.10 -4.43 8.43
C ALA A 2 7.61 -4.11 8.62
N THR A 3 6.80 -5.12 8.86
CA THR A 3 5.39 -5.00 9.20
C THR A 3 5.17 -5.49 10.62
N TYR A 4 4.53 -4.66 11.45
CA TYR A 4 4.28 -4.96 12.86
C TYR A 4 2.79 -5.14 13.10
N TYR A 5 2.41 -6.20 13.81
CA TYR A 5 1.01 -6.54 14.06
C TYR A 5 0.81 -7.20 15.44
N LYS A 6 -0.44 -7.23 15.90
CA LYS A 6 -0.83 -7.90 17.15
C LYS A 6 -1.40 -9.28 16.88
N ASP A 7 -1.61 -10.05 17.94
CA ASP A 7 -1.91 -11.50 17.93
C ASP A 7 -3.09 -11.95 17.04
N ARG A 8 -4.05 -11.09 16.76
CA ARG A 8 -5.22 -11.41 15.91
C ARG A 8 -4.93 -11.37 14.41
N PHE A 9 -3.74 -11.00 14.02
CA PHE A 9 -3.31 -10.99 12.63
C PHE A 9 -2.39 -12.17 12.38
N LYS A 10 -2.52 -12.74 11.21
CA LYS A 10 -1.66 -13.83 10.75
C LYS A 10 -0.74 -13.33 9.66
N HIS A 11 0.56 -13.53 9.82
CA HIS A 11 1.53 -13.28 8.77
C HIS A 11 1.34 -14.34 7.67
N ALA A 12 1.11 -13.89 6.44
CA ALA A 12 0.76 -14.80 5.35
C ALA A 12 1.86 -14.98 4.31
N ALA A 13 2.68 -13.96 4.04
CA ALA A 13 3.73 -14.05 3.03
C ALA A 13 4.78 -12.97 3.20
N ASN A 14 6.01 -13.30 2.81
CA ASN A 14 7.10 -12.37 2.56
C ASN A 14 7.72 -12.71 1.22
N ILE A 15 7.84 -11.72 0.34
CA ILE A 15 8.49 -11.85 -0.95
C ILE A 15 9.58 -10.79 -1.04
N SER A 16 10.79 -11.21 -1.38
CA SER A 16 11.90 -10.28 -1.63
C SER A 16 12.54 -10.65 -2.96
N LYS A 17 12.55 -9.69 -3.87
CA LYS A 17 13.19 -9.78 -5.18
C LYS A 17 14.09 -8.57 -5.40
N ASP A 18 14.91 -8.60 -6.46
CA ASP A 18 15.72 -7.45 -6.83
C ASP A 18 14.82 -6.23 -7.05
N GLY A 19 15.02 -5.22 -6.19
CA GLY A 19 14.37 -3.94 -6.32
C GLY A 19 13.00 -3.82 -5.66
N PHE A 20 12.46 -4.87 -5.00
CA PHE A 20 11.26 -4.72 -4.19
C PHE A 20 11.10 -5.82 -3.15
N SER A 21 10.33 -5.50 -2.12
CA SER A 21 9.89 -6.48 -1.13
C SER A 21 8.41 -6.28 -0.82
N ILE A 22 7.72 -7.38 -0.52
CA ILE A 22 6.30 -7.41 -0.21
C ILE A 22 6.09 -8.22 1.07
N SER A 23 5.28 -7.70 1.98
CA SER A 23 4.86 -8.41 3.19
C SER A 23 3.35 -8.38 3.28
N LYS A 24 2.73 -9.55 3.46
CA LYS A 24 1.28 -9.65 3.61
C LYS A 24 0.93 -10.14 5.02
N VAL A 25 -0.02 -9.47 5.63
CA VAL A 25 -0.62 -9.85 6.91
C VAL A 25 -2.11 -10.06 6.69
N GLU A 26 -2.62 -11.21 7.11
CA GLU A 26 -4.03 -11.53 7.01
C GLU A 26 -4.72 -11.35 8.36
N CYS A 27 -5.90 -10.75 8.35
CA CYS A 27 -6.85 -10.89 9.42
C CYS A 27 -8.18 -11.41 8.84
N LYS A 28 -9.16 -11.63 9.70
CA LYS A 28 -10.41 -12.28 9.29
C LYS A 28 -11.12 -11.58 8.12
N GLU A 29 -11.16 -10.25 8.15
CA GLU A 29 -11.95 -9.45 7.21
C GLU A 29 -11.12 -8.49 6.37
N LEU A 30 -9.84 -8.36 6.67
CA LEU A 30 -8.94 -7.38 6.09
C LEU A 30 -7.57 -7.98 5.85
N ASP A 31 -7.05 -7.81 4.65
CA ASP A 31 -5.66 -8.09 4.34
C ASP A 31 -4.87 -6.79 4.25
N ILE A 32 -3.65 -6.81 4.78
CA ILE A 32 -2.73 -5.68 4.73
C ILE A 32 -1.47 -6.13 3.99
N ILE A 33 -1.10 -5.39 2.96
CA ILE A 33 0.10 -5.64 2.17
C ILE A 33 1.01 -4.42 2.27
N GLY A 34 2.23 -4.65 2.75
CA GLY A 34 3.26 -3.64 2.79
C GLY A 34 4.25 -3.83 1.65
N ILE A 35 4.66 -2.74 0.99
CA ILE A 35 5.56 -2.78 -0.15
C ILE A 35 6.68 -1.77 0.03
N TYR A 36 7.89 -2.20 -0.31
CA TYR A 36 9.01 -1.32 -0.61
C TYR A 36 9.49 -1.60 -2.03
N ARG A 37 9.65 -0.57 -2.83
CA ARG A 37 10.22 -0.67 -4.17
C ARG A 37 11.38 0.34 -4.29
N SER A 38 12.55 -0.13 -4.69
CA SER A 38 13.64 0.77 -5.07
C SER A 38 13.37 1.37 -6.44
N GLN A 39 14.08 2.43 -6.80
CA GLN A 39 13.90 3.10 -8.10
C GLN A 39 14.06 2.17 -9.31
N ASP A 40 14.89 1.14 -9.16
CA ASP A 40 15.20 0.18 -10.22
C ASP A 40 14.30 -1.07 -10.20
N GLY A 41 13.40 -1.17 -9.23
CA GLY A 41 12.50 -2.32 -9.10
C GLY A 41 11.56 -2.46 -10.28
N ASN A 42 11.46 -3.68 -10.84
CA ASN A 42 10.62 -3.96 -11.99
C ASN A 42 9.14 -3.90 -11.63
N VAL A 43 8.40 -2.95 -12.24
CA VAL A 43 6.99 -2.71 -11.91
C VAL A 43 6.08 -3.83 -12.42
N GLN A 44 6.41 -4.47 -13.53
CA GLN A 44 5.63 -5.61 -14.05
C GLN A 44 5.73 -6.81 -13.12
N ASP A 45 6.93 -7.10 -12.63
CA ASP A 45 7.14 -8.18 -11.66
C ASP A 45 6.43 -7.90 -10.34
N LEU A 46 6.48 -6.65 -9.86
CA LEU A 46 5.78 -6.23 -8.66
C LEU A 46 4.28 -6.48 -8.79
N ILE A 47 3.65 -6.03 -9.86
CA ILE A 47 2.21 -6.23 -10.09
C ILE A 47 1.86 -7.70 -10.23
N LYS A 48 2.71 -8.49 -10.89
CA LYS A 48 2.50 -9.93 -11.03
C LYS A 48 2.47 -10.62 -9.66
N GLU A 49 3.41 -10.30 -8.78
CA GLU A 49 3.44 -10.83 -7.41
C GLU A 49 2.23 -10.37 -6.59
N LEU A 50 1.82 -9.12 -6.73
CA LEU A 50 0.63 -8.61 -6.05
C LEU A 50 -0.64 -9.32 -6.48
N LYS A 51 -0.81 -9.59 -7.78
CA LYS A 51 -1.97 -10.33 -8.29
C LYS A 51 -2.12 -11.71 -7.65
N ASP A 52 -1.00 -12.38 -7.39
CA ASP A 52 -1.00 -13.69 -6.74
C ASP A 52 -1.34 -13.61 -5.25
N LEU A 53 -1.09 -12.49 -4.60
CA LEU A 53 -1.32 -12.28 -3.17
C LEU A 53 -2.69 -11.71 -2.84
N ILE A 54 -3.33 -11.01 -3.77
CA ILE A 54 -4.60 -10.32 -3.52
C ILE A 54 -5.77 -11.29 -3.63
N ASP A 55 -6.58 -11.35 -2.57
CA ASP A 55 -7.88 -12.01 -2.58
C ASP A 55 -8.97 -10.95 -2.82
N SER A 56 -9.54 -10.93 -4.01
CA SER A 56 -10.52 -9.93 -4.43
C SER A 56 -11.83 -9.95 -3.62
N ARG A 57 -12.07 -11.02 -2.87
CA ARG A 57 -13.25 -11.13 -1.99
C ARG A 57 -13.07 -10.37 -0.69
N LYS A 58 -11.82 -10.13 -0.27
CA LYS A 58 -11.49 -9.46 0.99
C LYS A 58 -11.15 -8.00 0.75
N THR A 59 -11.51 -7.15 1.71
CA THR A 59 -11.00 -5.79 1.75
C THR A 59 -9.49 -5.84 1.94
N THR A 60 -8.76 -5.10 1.11
CA THR A 60 -7.30 -5.10 1.13
C THR A 60 -6.77 -3.67 1.17
N VAL A 61 -5.79 -3.45 2.04
CA VAL A 61 -5.02 -2.22 2.11
C VAL A 61 -3.59 -2.52 1.67
N ILE A 62 -3.09 -1.77 0.69
CA ILE A 62 -1.71 -1.85 0.21
C ILE A 62 -1.03 -0.53 0.53
N GLY A 63 0.11 -0.57 1.21
CA GLY A 63 0.85 0.65 1.53
C GLY A 63 2.35 0.47 1.45
N GLY A 64 3.05 1.56 1.20
CA GLY A 64 4.50 1.58 1.25
C GLY A 64 5.14 2.57 0.30
N ASP A 65 6.47 2.54 0.27
CA ASP A 65 7.30 3.36 -0.60
C ASP A 65 7.43 2.73 -1.98
N MET A 66 6.79 3.35 -2.97
CA MET A 66 6.79 2.87 -4.36
C MET A 66 7.89 3.51 -5.21
N ASN A 67 8.52 4.58 -4.71
CA ASN A 67 9.49 5.39 -5.46
C ASN A 67 8.95 5.88 -6.82
N ILE A 68 7.65 6.10 -6.91
CA ILE A 68 6.98 6.67 -8.07
C ILE A 68 6.14 7.85 -7.58
N CYS A 69 6.36 9.03 -8.14
CA CYS A 69 5.58 10.22 -7.75
C CYS A 69 4.23 10.24 -8.47
N VAL A 70 3.14 10.08 -7.72
CA VAL A 70 1.78 10.10 -8.27
C VAL A 70 1.43 11.49 -8.84
N LEU A 71 1.98 12.56 -8.26
CA LEU A 71 1.74 13.92 -8.77
C LEU A 71 2.34 14.14 -10.18
N ARG A 72 3.55 13.61 -10.40
CA ARG A 72 4.27 13.75 -11.68
C ARG A 72 3.81 12.72 -12.69
N LYS A 73 3.46 11.52 -12.23
CA LYS A 73 3.05 10.39 -13.06
C LYS A 73 1.76 9.77 -12.53
N PRO A 74 0.61 10.45 -12.65
CA PRO A 74 -0.65 9.95 -12.08
C PRO A 74 -1.14 8.65 -12.74
N ASN A 75 -0.74 8.38 -13.97
CA ASN A 75 -1.12 7.16 -14.71
C ASN A 75 0.05 6.18 -14.84
N ASN A 76 0.96 6.15 -13.86
CA ASN A 76 2.06 5.19 -13.87
C ASN A 76 1.51 3.74 -13.84
N TYR A 77 2.34 2.80 -14.23
CA TYR A 77 1.94 1.39 -14.38
C TYR A 77 1.38 0.78 -13.09
N VAL A 78 1.99 1.06 -11.94
CA VAL A 78 1.55 0.51 -10.65
C VAL A 78 0.16 1.05 -10.27
N THR A 79 0.00 2.36 -10.29
CA THR A 79 -1.28 3.01 -9.93
C THR A 79 -2.40 2.60 -10.88
N SER A 80 -2.12 2.58 -12.19
CA SER A 80 -3.11 2.18 -13.20
C SER A 80 -3.51 0.71 -13.07
N SER A 81 -2.54 -0.17 -12.84
CA SER A 81 -2.80 -1.61 -12.67
C SER A 81 -3.63 -1.88 -11.41
N LEU A 82 -3.32 -1.23 -10.30
CA LEU A 82 -4.09 -1.38 -9.07
C LEU A 82 -5.49 -0.78 -9.20
N LYS A 83 -5.63 0.33 -9.91
CA LYS A 83 -6.95 0.92 -10.20
C LYS A 83 -7.84 -0.04 -10.99
N GLU A 84 -7.28 -0.71 -11.99
CA GLU A 84 -8.00 -1.74 -12.76
C GLU A 84 -8.44 -2.92 -11.90
N MET A 85 -7.71 -3.20 -10.82
CA MET A 85 -8.05 -4.25 -9.85
C MET A 85 -9.03 -3.77 -8.77
N GLY A 86 -9.54 -2.54 -8.85
CA GLY A 86 -10.50 -1.99 -7.91
C GLY A 86 -9.90 -1.21 -6.75
N PHE A 87 -8.62 -0.91 -6.77
CA PHE A 87 -7.96 -0.14 -5.72
C PHE A 87 -8.06 1.37 -5.97
N GLN A 88 -8.26 2.12 -4.90
CA GLN A 88 -8.20 3.58 -4.88
C GLN A 88 -6.94 4.04 -4.16
N GLN A 89 -6.12 4.87 -4.80
CA GLN A 89 -4.98 5.52 -4.15
C GLN A 89 -5.47 6.74 -3.36
N ILE A 90 -5.16 6.80 -2.05
CA ILE A 90 -5.74 7.80 -1.14
C ILE A 90 -4.76 8.84 -0.63
N VAL A 91 -3.46 8.71 -0.89
CA VAL A 91 -2.46 9.72 -0.46
C VAL A 91 -2.48 10.89 -1.43
N SER A 92 -2.83 12.08 -0.94
CA SER A 92 -3.03 13.28 -1.77
C SER A 92 -2.08 14.43 -1.44
N LYS A 93 -1.25 14.29 -0.40
CA LYS A 93 -0.26 15.31 0.01
C LYS A 93 1.14 14.75 -0.11
N ALA A 94 2.11 15.63 -0.30
CA ALA A 94 3.52 15.25 -0.38
C ALA A 94 3.97 14.40 0.80
N THR A 95 4.71 13.33 0.53
CA THR A 95 5.27 12.41 1.52
C THR A 95 6.79 12.45 1.54
N HIS A 96 7.41 13.08 0.56
CA HIS A 96 8.85 13.23 0.45
C HIS A 96 9.24 14.70 0.52
N ILE A 97 10.45 14.97 1.04
CA ILE A 97 10.96 16.33 1.23
C ILE A 97 11.05 17.14 -0.08
N ASP A 98 11.16 16.49 -1.22
CA ASP A 98 11.18 17.13 -2.54
C ASP A 98 9.79 17.56 -3.05
N GLY A 99 8.73 17.33 -2.26
CA GLY A 99 7.34 17.61 -2.62
C GLY A 99 6.64 16.48 -3.35
N GLY A 100 7.27 15.32 -3.53
CA GLY A 100 6.69 14.18 -4.22
C GLY A 100 5.78 13.33 -3.35
N ILE A 101 4.84 12.62 -3.98
CA ILE A 101 4.03 11.57 -3.37
C ILE A 101 4.60 10.23 -3.83
N ILE A 102 5.55 9.68 -3.09
CA ILE A 102 6.19 8.39 -3.42
C ILE A 102 5.80 7.27 -2.46
N ASP A 103 5.20 7.62 -1.32
CA ASP A 103 4.58 6.68 -0.40
C ASP A 103 3.09 6.63 -0.73
N HIS A 104 2.60 5.46 -1.09
CA HIS A 104 1.22 5.26 -1.54
C HIS A 104 0.44 4.42 -0.55
N ILE A 105 -0.87 4.65 -0.51
CA ILE A 105 -1.83 3.76 0.15
C ILE A 105 -2.98 3.51 -0.82
N TYR A 106 -3.28 2.25 -1.05
CA TYR A 106 -4.37 1.79 -1.91
C TYR A 106 -5.36 0.98 -1.09
N ILE A 107 -6.65 1.19 -1.33
CA ILE A 107 -7.73 0.46 -0.66
C ILE A 107 -8.66 -0.12 -1.70
N ALA A 108 -8.95 -1.42 -1.58
CA ALA A 108 -10.01 -2.09 -2.33
C ALA A 108 -11.01 -2.72 -1.36
N GLN A 109 -12.28 -2.39 -1.52
CA GLN A 109 -13.36 -2.92 -0.68
C GLN A 109 -13.70 -4.35 -1.09
N GLY A 110 -13.81 -5.25 -0.11
CA GLY A 110 -14.32 -6.60 -0.31
C GLY A 110 -15.84 -6.65 -0.44
N GLU A 111 -16.37 -7.84 -0.77
CA GLU A 111 -17.80 -8.04 -1.05
C GLU A 111 -18.68 -7.79 0.16
N ASN A 112 -18.22 -8.16 1.36
CA ASN A 112 -19.07 -8.24 2.56
C ASN A 112 -18.74 -7.18 3.61
N VAL A 113 -17.74 -6.35 3.37
CA VAL A 113 -17.24 -5.40 4.37
C VAL A 113 -16.98 -4.05 3.72
N LYS A 114 -17.67 -3.04 4.22
CA LYS A 114 -17.33 -1.65 3.90
C LYS A 114 -16.37 -1.11 4.95
N LEU A 115 -15.29 -0.53 4.48
CA LEU A 115 -14.26 0.09 5.31
C LEU A 115 -14.35 1.61 5.16
N ALA A 116 -14.44 2.31 6.28
CA ALA A 116 -14.17 3.74 6.33
C ALA A 116 -12.75 3.95 6.84
N TRP A 117 -12.15 5.08 6.49
CA TRP A 117 -10.77 5.36 6.91
C TRP A 117 -10.55 6.83 7.17
N ASN A 118 -9.50 7.10 7.96
CA ASN A 118 -8.94 8.41 8.16
C ASN A 118 -7.43 8.35 7.97
N LEU A 119 -6.88 9.24 7.16
CA LEU A 119 -5.44 9.31 6.86
C LEU A 119 -4.84 10.53 7.53
N GLU A 120 -3.78 10.32 8.30
CA GLU A 120 -3.02 11.38 8.96
C GLU A 120 -1.59 11.44 8.41
N TYR A 121 -1.05 12.65 8.31
CA TYR A 121 0.30 12.92 7.83
C TYR A 121 1.13 13.41 9.03
N PHE A 122 2.28 12.75 9.26
CA PHE A 122 3.18 13.06 10.36
C PHE A 122 4.50 13.58 9.81
N PRO A 123 4.74 14.90 9.85
CA PRO A 123 6.03 15.47 9.41
C PRO A 123 7.18 14.90 10.24
N LYS A 124 8.27 14.51 9.58
CA LYS A 124 9.47 13.97 10.22
C LYS A 124 10.68 14.84 9.89
N TYR A 125 11.25 15.44 10.92
CA TYR A 125 12.39 16.34 10.76
C TYR A 125 13.73 15.61 10.63
N TYR A 126 13.76 14.30 10.91
CA TYR A 126 14.96 13.45 10.85
C TYR A 126 14.95 12.49 9.66
N SER A 127 13.98 12.58 8.79
CA SER A 127 13.83 11.74 7.59
C SER A 127 13.36 12.60 6.42
N ASP A 128 13.69 12.20 5.21
CA ASP A 128 13.19 12.80 3.97
C ASP A 128 11.77 12.34 3.61
N HIS A 129 11.20 11.39 4.36
CA HIS A 129 9.81 10.95 4.25
C HIS A 129 8.98 11.40 5.44
N ASP A 130 7.73 11.77 5.20
CA ASP A 130 6.73 11.93 6.25
C ASP A 130 6.15 10.56 6.62
N GLY A 131 5.72 10.44 7.87
CA GLY A 131 4.94 9.30 8.31
C GLY A 131 3.49 9.38 7.85
N LEU A 132 2.89 8.23 7.55
CA LEU A 132 1.46 8.12 7.24
C LEU A 132 0.80 7.22 8.28
N GLY A 133 -0.30 7.68 8.84
CA GLY A 133 -1.12 6.91 9.76
C GLY A 133 -2.51 6.68 9.17
N LEU A 134 -2.90 5.44 9.01
CA LEU A 134 -4.21 5.06 8.50
C LEU A 134 -5.02 4.40 9.62
N THR A 135 -6.14 5.03 9.98
CA THR A 135 -7.12 4.45 10.88
C THR A 135 -8.29 3.94 10.06
N THR A 136 -8.69 2.70 10.28
CA THR A 136 -9.79 2.07 9.56
C THR A 136 -10.82 1.52 10.54
N TRP A 137 -12.10 1.53 10.11
CA TRP A 137 -13.18 0.90 10.87
C TRP A 137 -14.24 0.35 9.91
N LEU A 138 -14.94 -0.66 10.38
CA LEU A 138 -16.03 -1.26 9.62
C LEU A 138 -17.29 -0.38 9.69
N VAL A 139 -17.94 -0.20 8.55
CA VAL A 139 -19.22 0.50 8.45
C VAL A 139 -20.33 -0.54 8.36
N GLU A 140 -21.25 -0.47 9.30
CA GLU A 140 -22.45 -1.31 9.33
C GLU A 140 -23.57 -0.77 8.44
#